data_099bc766b721a3c9a4b9ace3fe6b1b69
#
_entry.id   099bc766b721a3c9a4b9ace3fe6b1b69
#
_cell.length_a   1.000
_cell.length_b   1.000
_cell.length_c   1.000
_cell.angle_alpha   90.00
_cell.angle_beta   90.00
_cell.angle_gamma   90.00
#
_symmetry.space_group_name_H-M   'P 1'
#
loop_
_entity.id
_entity.type
_entity.pdbx_description
1 polymer ?
#
loop_
_entity_poly.entity_id
_entity_poly.type
_entity_poly.pdbx_seq_one_letter_code
_entity_poly.pdbx_strand_id
1 'polypeptide(L)'
;MRIGVLLPRVEPTKYEQSPCCPYAGCGGRQFKAHGVKGEVKPLRDPHYDHVLAYRQRCVKCGRTFRVYPQGVSNDQQSDRLKGLSVLLYVLGLSYGAVEDLLSAINTPLGKTMVYLNVQAAGMAARQQQRQVVLRGGKRAVIGSDGTYVKVKGQEVGVQIVVDDATGELLGLEIIVSESTEAVLEVVRAVAEQVAAEVLVSDDLDVYKGVADELELEHQVCRSHVKRNVDDLANALRIQMEAGEPMPEGVDSSPGQLLADLAWLQWLVRARPADGEEQLEQLYDRYKAVPPPKAGQRHTVWYRLRMLITRLWERWRRLTLDQRRGDLDGTNNSSERCIGWWLKEHYRVMRGYKRTESIRNVFTLTAHLGARSGHCDMGTLYV
;
A
#
# COMPACT_ATOMS: atom_id res chain seq x y z
N MET A 1 11.93 -6.95 -6.57
CA MET A 1 11.41 -5.61 -6.91
C MET A 1 12.19 -5.05 -8.10
N ARG A 2 11.52 -4.59 -9.17
CA ARG A 2 12.19 -3.83 -10.25
C ARG A 2 11.78 -2.37 -10.08
N ILE A 3 12.74 -1.48 -9.88
CA ILE A 3 12.55 -0.04 -9.81
C ILE A 3 13.21 0.56 -11.04
N GLY A 4 12.43 1.21 -11.89
CA GLY A 4 12.94 1.99 -13.02
C GLY A 4 12.96 3.47 -12.63
N VAL A 5 14.12 3.98 -12.20
CA VAL A 5 14.24 5.39 -11.81
C VAL A 5 15.37 6.08 -12.57
N LEU A 6 15.16 7.36 -12.83
CA LEU A 6 16.19 8.28 -13.29
C LEU A 6 16.58 9.19 -12.13
N LEU A 7 17.87 9.24 -11.85
CA LEU A 7 18.40 10.19 -10.86
C LEU A 7 18.34 11.61 -11.43
N PRO A 8 18.12 12.62 -10.58
CA PRO A 8 18.17 14.03 -10.99
C PRO A 8 19.49 14.37 -11.68
N ARG A 9 19.41 15.17 -12.71
CA ARG A 9 20.62 15.66 -13.39
C ARG A 9 21.13 16.91 -12.72
N VAL A 10 22.46 17.04 -12.64
CA VAL A 10 23.14 18.28 -12.28
C VAL A 10 23.76 18.84 -13.54
N GLU A 11 23.30 20.01 -13.97
CA GLU A 11 23.81 20.71 -15.16
C GLU A 11 24.44 22.06 -14.74
N PRO A 12 25.76 22.09 -14.48
CA PRO A 12 26.43 23.25 -13.86
C PRO A 12 26.35 24.56 -14.64
N THR A 13 26.04 24.47 -15.94
CA THR A 13 25.94 25.64 -16.84
C THR A 13 24.49 26.06 -17.13
N LYS A 14 23.48 25.27 -16.74
CA LYS A 14 22.09 25.54 -17.01
C LYS A 14 21.41 26.14 -15.77
N TYR A 15 20.96 27.38 -15.89
CA TYR A 15 20.28 28.11 -14.82
C TYR A 15 18.83 28.35 -15.20
N GLU A 16 17.92 28.01 -14.31
CA GLU A 16 16.52 28.32 -14.45
C GLU A 16 16.21 29.65 -13.76
N GLN A 17 15.56 30.55 -14.48
CA GLN A 17 15.09 31.81 -13.88
C GLN A 17 13.90 31.51 -12.97
N SER A 18 13.97 32.02 -11.75
CA SER A 18 12.82 31.94 -10.85
C SER A 18 11.60 32.67 -11.48
N PRO A 19 10.42 32.03 -11.54
CA PRO A 19 9.23 32.64 -12.11
C PRO A 19 8.75 33.87 -11.29
N CYS A 20 9.08 33.90 -10.02
CA CYS A 20 8.75 35.00 -9.09
C CYS A 20 9.80 35.12 -7.98
N CYS A 21 9.77 36.25 -7.28
CA CYS A 21 10.61 36.48 -6.15
C CYS A 21 10.38 35.43 -5.04
N PRO A 22 11.43 34.75 -4.50
CA PRO A 22 11.28 33.70 -3.51
C PRO A 22 10.83 34.20 -2.13
N TYR A 23 10.79 35.50 -1.91
CA TYR A 23 10.35 36.07 -0.65
C TYR A 23 8.83 36.16 -0.57
N ALA A 24 8.28 35.55 0.47
CA ALA A 24 6.83 35.53 0.71
C ALA A 24 6.21 36.92 0.64
N GLY A 25 5.07 37.04 -0.02
CA GLY A 25 4.30 38.28 -0.18
C GLY A 25 4.84 39.28 -1.22
N CYS A 26 5.97 39.01 -1.86
CA CYS A 26 6.55 39.94 -2.83
C CYS A 26 5.86 39.85 -4.22
N GLY A 27 5.76 38.67 -4.83
CA GLY A 27 5.21 38.47 -6.18
C GLY A 27 5.93 39.21 -7.29
N GLY A 28 7.14 39.76 -7.07
CA GLY A 28 7.93 40.47 -8.12
C GLY A 28 8.47 39.45 -9.14
N ARG A 29 8.43 39.81 -10.43
CA ARG A 29 8.88 38.94 -11.54
C ARG A 29 10.06 39.53 -12.33
N GLN A 30 10.55 40.70 -11.95
CA GLN A 30 11.70 41.35 -12.60
C GLN A 30 12.91 41.33 -11.66
N PHE A 31 14.05 40.89 -12.20
CA PHE A 31 15.29 40.72 -11.46
C PHE A 31 16.47 41.38 -12.18
N LYS A 32 17.42 41.92 -11.42
CA LYS A 32 18.67 42.46 -11.95
C LYS A 32 19.83 41.66 -11.36
N ALA A 33 20.88 41.42 -12.14
CA ALA A 33 22.13 40.86 -11.64
C ALA A 33 22.67 41.71 -10.48
N HIS A 34 23.18 41.09 -9.42
CA HIS A 34 23.69 41.77 -8.25
C HIS A 34 24.99 41.11 -7.77
N GLY A 35 26.03 41.90 -7.63
CA GLY A 35 27.35 41.42 -7.17
C GLY A 35 28.22 40.84 -8.30
N VAL A 36 29.22 40.02 -7.91
CA VAL A 36 30.20 39.41 -8.81
C VAL A 36 29.56 38.35 -9.71
N LYS A 37 30.04 38.20 -10.93
CA LYS A 37 29.63 37.16 -11.86
C LYS A 37 30.10 35.78 -11.36
N GLY A 38 29.25 35.07 -10.66
CA GLY A 38 29.45 33.70 -10.20
C GLY A 38 30.22 33.61 -8.87
N GLU A 39 29.54 33.22 -7.81
CA GLU A 39 30.15 32.86 -6.52
C GLU A 39 30.38 31.35 -6.51
N VAL A 40 31.57 30.89 -6.16
CA VAL A 40 31.84 29.45 -6.00
C VAL A 40 31.03 28.91 -4.82
N LYS A 41 30.22 27.91 -5.05
CA LYS A 41 29.47 27.19 -4.04
C LYS A 41 30.00 25.75 -3.93
N PRO A 42 30.57 25.35 -2.79
CA PRO A 42 30.93 23.96 -2.54
C PRO A 42 29.71 23.07 -2.67
N LEU A 43 29.84 21.90 -3.30
CA LEU A 43 28.78 20.96 -3.56
C LEU A 43 29.26 19.53 -3.21
N ARG A 44 28.39 18.75 -2.58
CA ARG A 44 28.53 17.31 -2.46
C ARG A 44 27.73 16.65 -3.57
N ASP A 45 28.43 16.09 -4.54
CA ASP A 45 27.86 15.38 -5.69
C ASP A 45 28.86 14.33 -6.18
N PRO A 46 28.45 13.17 -6.72
CA PRO A 46 29.38 12.17 -7.23
C PRO A 46 30.33 12.63 -8.35
N HIS A 47 30.01 13.75 -9.02
CA HIS A 47 30.80 14.23 -10.18
C HIS A 47 31.32 15.67 -10.01
N TYR A 48 30.76 16.44 -9.07
CA TYR A 48 31.09 17.87 -8.90
C TYR A 48 31.35 18.19 -7.43
N ASP A 49 32.47 18.84 -7.16
CA ASP A 49 32.85 19.35 -5.82
C ASP A 49 32.38 20.78 -5.58
N HIS A 50 32.08 21.51 -6.65
CA HIS A 50 31.56 22.87 -6.61
C HIS A 50 30.76 23.22 -7.86
N VAL A 51 29.97 24.29 -7.76
CA VAL A 51 29.25 24.94 -8.86
C VAL A 51 29.34 26.47 -8.69
N LEU A 52 28.99 27.21 -9.74
CA LEU A 52 28.83 28.66 -9.63
C LEU A 52 27.39 29.00 -9.25
N ALA A 53 27.20 29.93 -8.33
CA ALA A 53 25.91 30.52 -7.99
C ALA A 53 25.90 31.99 -8.38
N TYR A 54 24.78 32.47 -8.92
CA TYR A 54 24.60 33.88 -9.27
C TYR A 54 23.69 34.55 -8.26
N ARG A 55 23.97 35.84 -7.96
CA ARG A 55 23.10 36.63 -7.11
C ARG A 55 22.22 37.55 -7.96
N GLN A 56 20.94 37.55 -7.67
CA GLN A 56 19.95 38.43 -8.30
C GLN A 56 19.28 39.31 -7.24
N ARG A 57 18.83 40.50 -7.65
CA ARG A 57 18.06 41.45 -6.85
C ARG A 57 16.67 41.61 -7.44
N CYS A 58 15.64 41.43 -6.64
CA CYS A 58 14.26 41.70 -7.05
C CYS A 58 14.04 43.21 -7.19
N VAL A 59 13.51 43.64 -8.33
CA VAL A 59 13.22 45.06 -8.60
C VAL A 59 12.12 45.56 -7.68
N LYS A 60 11.12 44.73 -7.35
CA LYS A 60 9.96 45.13 -6.54
C LYS A 60 10.30 45.33 -5.06
N CYS A 61 10.95 44.35 -4.41
CA CYS A 61 11.22 44.42 -2.96
C CYS A 61 12.65 44.77 -2.60
N GLY A 62 13.57 44.87 -3.58
CA GLY A 62 14.95 45.20 -3.37
C GLY A 62 15.82 44.10 -2.73
N ARG A 63 15.26 43.00 -2.27
CA ARG A 63 15.97 41.89 -1.65
C ARG A 63 16.75 41.09 -2.68
N THR A 64 17.86 40.48 -2.23
CA THR A 64 18.72 39.65 -3.09
C THR A 64 18.54 38.18 -2.78
N PHE A 65 18.67 37.32 -3.79
CA PHE A 65 18.65 35.86 -3.65
C PHE A 65 19.66 35.23 -4.61
N ARG A 66 20.04 33.97 -4.32
CA ARG A 66 20.94 33.20 -5.17
C ARG A 66 20.16 32.35 -6.16
N VAL A 67 20.69 32.25 -7.37
CA VAL A 67 20.22 31.34 -8.42
C VAL A 67 21.28 30.28 -8.61
N TYR A 68 20.86 29.04 -8.54
CA TYR A 68 21.72 27.87 -8.64
C TYR A 68 21.50 27.19 -9.99
N PRO A 69 22.49 26.42 -10.48
CA PRO A 69 22.30 25.62 -11.67
C PRO A 69 21.29 24.48 -11.41
N GLN A 70 20.77 23.90 -12.49
CA GLN A 70 19.80 22.81 -12.43
C GLN A 70 20.32 21.62 -11.60
N GLY A 71 19.47 21.09 -10.71
CA GLY A 71 19.79 19.99 -9.81
C GLY A 71 20.63 20.42 -8.58
N VAL A 72 20.72 21.72 -8.32
CA VAL A 72 21.40 22.30 -7.14
C VAL A 72 20.47 23.29 -6.45
N SER A 73 20.41 23.20 -5.14
CA SER A 73 19.67 24.13 -4.27
C SER A 73 20.59 24.87 -3.32
N ASN A 74 20.03 25.51 -2.29
CA ASN A 74 20.82 26.13 -1.24
C ASN A 74 21.57 25.10 -0.37
N ASP A 75 21.17 23.84 -0.40
CA ASP A 75 21.79 22.76 0.35
C ASP A 75 23.23 22.49 -0.13
N GLN A 76 24.03 21.86 0.72
CA GLN A 76 25.36 21.40 0.32
C GLN A 76 25.32 20.16 -0.59
N GLN A 77 24.21 19.47 -0.64
CA GLN A 77 23.98 18.28 -1.48
C GLN A 77 23.35 18.66 -2.79
N SER A 78 23.76 17.98 -3.89
CA SER A 78 23.02 18.01 -5.13
C SER A 78 21.75 17.18 -5.01
N ASP A 79 20.75 17.45 -5.86
CA ASP A 79 19.55 16.63 -5.93
C ASP A 79 19.86 15.21 -6.44
N ARG A 80 20.91 15.04 -7.25
CA ARG A 80 21.45 13.72 -7.63
C ARG A 80 21.92 12.92 -6.43
N LEU A 81 22.69 13.50 -5.52
CA LEU A 81 23.16 12.82 -4.31
C LEU A 81 22.00 12.49 -3.37
N LYS A 82 21.04 13.41 -3.21
CA LYS A 82 19.81 13.14 -2.46
C LYS A 82 19.09 11.94 -3.08
N GLY A 83 18.84 11.95 -4.39
CA GLY A 83 18.18 10.87 -5.13
C GLY A 83 18.93 9.53 -5.01
N LEU A 84 20.24 9.54 -5.15
CA LEU A 84 21.07 8.34 -4.99
C LEU A 84 20.94 7.76 -3.57
N SER A 85 21.01 8.59 -2.53
CA SER A 85 20.88 8.14 -1.14
C SER A 85 19.49 7.53 -0.87
N VAL A 86 18.44 8.11 -1.44
CA VAL A 86 17.07 7.60 -1.37
C VAL A 86 16.93 6.28 -2.11
N LEU A 87 17.46 6.19 -3.34
CA LEU A 87 17.41 4.96 -4.15
C LEU A 87 18.09 3.79 -3.44
N LEU A 88 19.28 4.00 -2.92
CA LEU A 88 20.03 2.97 -2.19
C LEU A 88 19.25 2.46 -0.98
N TYR A 89 18.60 3.35 -0.23
CA TYR A 89 17.74 2.97 0.90
C TYR A 89 16.52 2.17 0.43
N VAL A 90 15.82 2.62 -0.61
CA VAL A 90 14.65 1.92 -1.16
C VAL A 90 15.02 0.55 -1.71
N LEU A 91 16.24 0.37 -2.23
CA LEU A 91 16.77 -0.93 -2.64
C LEU A 91 17.14 -1.86 -1.46
N GLY A 92 16.96 -1.40 -0.21
CA GLY A 92 17.06 -2.23 0.99
C GLY A 92 18.33 -2.01 1.81
N LEU A 93 19.18 -1.04 1.50
CA LEU A 93 20.32 -0.72 2.34
C LEU A 93 19.85 0.04 3.60
N SER A 94 20.45 -0.26 4.75
CA SER A 94 20.24 0.56 5.95
C SER A 94 20.83 1.95 5.79
N TYR A 95 20.39 2.92 6.60
CA TYR A 95 20.96 4.27 6.58
C TYR A 95 22.49 4.29 6.79
N GLY A 96 23.01 3.37 7.64
CA GLY A 96 24.46 3.24 7.85
C GLY A 96 25.16 2.62 6.64
N ALA A 97 24.57 1.57 6.02
CA ALA A 97 25.14 0.97 4.82
C ALA A 97 25.16 1.94 3.62
N VAL A 98 24.20 2.84 3.53
CA VAL A 98 24.21 3.93 2.54
C VAL A 98 25.34 4.92 2.83
N GLU A 99 25.56 5.31 4.10
CA GLU A 99 26.71 6.15 4.52
C GLU A 99 28.04 5.49 4.16
N ASP A 100 28.21 4.20 4.49
CA ASP A 100 29.43 3.45 4.20
C ASP A 100 29.70 3.37 2.69
N LEU A 101 28.69 3.06 1.89
CA LEU A 101 28.81 2.96 0.42
C LEU A 101 29.16 4.32 -0.19
N LEU A 102 28.45 5.38 0.21
CA LEU A 102 28.74 6.73 -0.31
C LEU A 102 30.12 7.23 0.09
N SER A 103 30.58 6.87 1.28
CA SER A 103 31.96 7.16 1.72
C SER A 103 32.98 6.40 0.88
N ALA A 104 32.73 5.15 0.54
CA ALA A 104 33.62 4.35 -0.30
C ALA A 104 33.81 4.91 -1.73
N ILE A 105 32.83 5.67 -2.22
CA ILE A 105 32.93 6.36 -3.54
C ILE A 105 33.31 7.84 -3.40
N ASN A 106 33.95 8.22 -2.28
CA ASN A 106 34.44 9.58 -2.00
C ASN A 106 33.33 10.67 -2.00
N THR A 107 32.08 10.29 -1.73
CA THR A 107 30.95 11.23 -1.63
C THR A 107 30.25 11.07 -0.27
N PRO A 108 30.93 11.39 0.84
CA PRO A 108 30.46 11.07 2.18
C PRO A 108 29.15 11.80 2.52
N LEU A 109 28.20 11.04 3.02
CA LEU A 109 26.90 11.53 3.47
C LEU A 109 26.51 10.79 4.75
N GLY A 110 26.43 11.48 5.88
CA GLY A 110 26.13 10.85 7.16
C GLY A 110 24.71 10.27 7.22
N LYS A 111 24.53 9.18 7.97
CA LYS A 111 23.26 8.44 8.12
C LYS A 111 22.05 9.32 8.47
N THR A 112 22.26 10.39 9.25
CA THR A 112 21.19 11.34 9.58
C THR A 112 20.70 12.08 8.33
N MET A 113 21.61 12.48 7.44
CA MET A 113 21.25 13.14 6.19
C MET A 113 20.55 12.17 5.22
N VAL A 114 20.99 10.91 5.16
CA VAL A 114 20.29 9.86 4.39
C VAL A 114 18.85 9.71 4.91
N TYR A 115 18.66 9.63 6.24
CA TYR A 115 17.34 9.59 6.84
C TYR A 115 16.49 10.81 6.45
N LEU A 116 17.02 12.01 6.56
CA LEU A 116 16.31 13.24 6.21
C LEU A 116 15.93 13.29 4.72
N ASN A 117 16.83 12.87 3.83
CA ASN A 117 16.55 12.78 2.39
C ASN A 117 15.40 11.79 2.10
N VAL A 118 15.40 10.61 2.74
CA VAL A 118 14.33 9.61 2.59
C VAL A 118 13.00 10.17 3.10
N GLN A 119 12.99 10.83 4.27
CA GLN A 119 11.75 11.41 4.80
C GLN A 119 11.23 12.54 3.91
N ALA A 120 12.09 13.42 3.41
CA ALA A 120 11.71 14.50 2.51
C ALA A 120 11.14 13.96 1.19
N ALA A 121 11.81 12.99 0.57
CA ALA A 121 11.31 12.34 -0.65
C ALA A 121 9.97 11.62 -0.41
N GLY A 122 9.80 10.97 0.75
CA GLY A 122 8.53 10.33 1.12
C GLY A 122 7.40 11.33 1.32
N MET A 123 7.66 12.47 1.93
CA MET A 123 6.67 13.56 2.06
C MET A 123 6.27 14.11 0.68
N ALA A 124 7.23 14.32 -0.22
CA ALA A 124 6.96 14.76 -1.59
C ALA A 124 6.14 13.72 -2.36
N ALA A 125 6.48 12.44 -2.25
CA ALA A 125 5.71 11.35 -2.86
C ALA A 125 4.25 11.32 -2.36
N ARG A 126 4.02 11.50 -1.07
CA ARG A 126 2.66 11.60 -0.49
C ARG A 126 1.88 12.80 -1.03
N GLN A 127 2.55 13.94 -1.17
CA GLN A 127 1.91 15.13 -1.74
C GLN A 127 1.52 14.90 -3.20
N GLN A 128 2.41 14.29 -4.00
CA GLN A 128 2.12 13.94 -5.40
C GLN A 128 0.99 12.92 -5.49
N GLN A 129 1.01 11.88 -4.66
CA GLN A 129 -0.06 10.88 -4.61
C GLN A 129 -1.43 11.54 -4.36
N ARG A 130 -1.54 12.41 -3.36
CA ARG A 130 -2.78 13.15 -3.08
C ARG A 130 -3.25 13.95 -4.30
N GLN A 131 -2.34 14.58 -5.02
CA GLN A 131 -2.70 15.33 -6.24
C GLN A 131 -3.16 14.42 -7.36
N VAL A 132 -2.55 13.23 -7.52
CA VAL A 132 -2.96 12.22 -8.51
C VAL A 132 -4.37 11.72 -8.20
N VAL A 133 -4.65 11.37 -6.94
CA VAL A 133 -5.99 10.94 -6.51
C VAL A 133 -7.03 12.03 -6.78
N LEU A 134 -6.74 13.28 -6.41
CA LEU A 134 -7.66 14.41 -6.63
C LEU A 134 -7.91 14.74 -8.10
N ARG A 135 -6.94 14.50 -9.00
CA ARG A 135 -7.02 14.83 -10.43
C ARG A 135 -7.30 13.62 -11.32
N GLY A 136 -7.14 12.43 -10.81
CA GLY A 136 -7.08 11.19 -11.59
C GLY A 136 -8.43 10.67 -12.10
N GLY A 137 -9.55 11.30 -11.77
CA GLY A 137 -10.88 10.89 -12.20
C GLY A 137 -11.39 9.64 -11.50
N LYS A 138 -12.48 9.07 -12.05
CA LYS A 138 -13.17 7.91 -11.50
C LYS A 138 -12.30 6.65 -11.50
N ARG A 139 -12.27 5.94 -10.37
CA ARG A 139 -11.73 4.60 -10.20
C ARG A 139 -12.85 3.70 -9.71
N ALA A 140 -13.52 3.01 -10.62
CA ALA A 140 -14.73 2.25 -10.30
C ALA A 140 -14.45 1.10 -9.32
N VAL A 141 -13.27 0.48 -9.42
CA VAL A 141 -12.88 -0.67 -8.58
C VAL A 141 -11.67 -0.31 -7.73
N ILE A 142 -11.82 -0.42 -6.42
CA ILE A 142 -10.74 -0.24 -5.45
C ILE A 142 -10.48 -1.54 -4.70
N GLY A 143 -9.20 -1.85 -4.48
CA GLY A 143 -8.79 -2.95 -3.62
C GLY A 143 -8.38 -2.43 -2.24
N SER A 144 -8.68 -3.17 -1.17
CA SER A 144 -8.24 -2.82 0.18
C SER A 144 -7.70 -4.04 0.92
N ASP A 145 -6.64 -3.82 1.70
CA ASP A 145 -5.97 -4.87 2.47
C ASP A 145 -5.20 -4.24 3.64
N GLY A 146 -4.98 -5.04 4.69
CA GLY A 146 -4.27 -4.62 5.89
C GLY A 146 -3.02 -5.47 6.15
N THR A 147 -2.09 -4.93 6.92
CA THR A 147 -0.93 -5.68 7.41
C THR A 147 -0.38 -5.05 8.68
N TYR A 148 0.50 -5.78 9.36
CA TYR A 148 1.12 -5.31 10.60
C TYR A 148 2.62 -5.13 10.44
N VAL A 149 3.14 -4.06 11.02
CA VAL A 149 4.58 -3.76 11.12
C VAL A 149 4.94 -3.35 12.55
N LYS A 150 6.22 -3.45 12.91
CA LYS A 150 6.66 -3.06 14.26
C LYS A 150 7.18 -1.62 14.29
N VAL A 151 6.66 -0.85 15.26
CA VAL A 151 7.16 0.49 15.61
C VAL A 151 7.62 0.45 17.06
N LYS A 152 8.90 0.67 17.30
CA LYS A 152 9.51 0.55 18.65
C LYS A 152 9.19 -0.78 19.35
N GLY A 153 9.10 -1.86 18.56
CA GLY A 153 8.78 -3.20 19.07
C GLY A 153 7.29 -3.53 19.22
N GLN A 154 6.39 -2.56 19.10
CA GLN A 154 4.94 -2.76 19.15
C GLN A 154 4.37 -2.95 17.74
N GLU A 155 3.42 -3.85 17.58
CA GLU A 155 2.70 -4.04 16.32
C GLU A 155 1.74 -2.88 16.06
N VAL A 156 1.74 -2.42 14.81
CA VAL A 156 0.91 -1.33 14.33
C VAL A 156 0.31 -1.74 13.01
N GLY A 157 -1.00 -1.61 12.86
CA GLY A 157 -1.71 -1.91 11.61
C GLY A 157 -1.44 -0.85 10.54
N VAL A 158 -1.31 -1.30 9.32
CA VAL A 158 -1.21 -0.46 8.12
C VAL A 158 -2.31 -0.87 7.17
N GLN A 159 -3.28 0.01 6.95
CA GLN A 159 -4.36 -0.17 6.01
C GLN A 159 -4.06 0.55 4.71
N ILE A 160 -4.26 -0.12 3.58
CA ILE A 160 -4.07 0.47 2.25
C ILE A 160 -5.34 0.39 1.41
N VAL A 161 -5.44 1.30 0.46
CA VAL A 161 -6.40 1.27 -0.64
C VAL A 161 -5.66 1.49 -1.95
N VAL A 162 -5.93 0.65 -2.94
CA VAL A 162 -5.31 0.69 -4.26
C VAL A 162 -6.36 0.78 -5.37
N ASP A 163 -5.99 1.29 -6.52
CA ASP A 163 -6.72 1.07 -7.76
C ASP A 163 -6.54 -0.40 -8.17
N ASP A 164 -7.60 -1.17 -8.25
CA ASP A 164 -7.50 -2.61 -8.52
C ASP A 164 -6.95 -2.91 -9.91
N ALA A 165 -7.27 -2.08 -10.90
CA ALA A 165 -6.83 -2.26 -12.28
C ALA A 165 -5.32 -2.03 -12.47
N THR A 166 -4.75 -1.03 -11.77
CA THR A 166 -3.35 -0.60 -11.96
C THR A 166 -2.42 -1.01 -10.83
N GLY A 167 -2.97 -1.33 -9.65
CA GLY A 167 -2.22 -1.54 -8.41
C GLY A 167 -1.62 -0.23 -7.83
N GLU A 168 -2.06 0.94 -8.33
CA GLU A 168 -1.62 2.23 -7.82
C GLU A 168 -2.12 2.45 -6.38
N LEU A 169 -1.24 2.84 -5.48
CA LEU A 169 -1.61 3.17 -4.10
C LEU A 169 -2.43 4.46 -4.07
N LEU A 170 -3.70 4.37 -3.68
CA LEU A 170 -4.62 5.50 -3.56
C LEU A 170 -4.68 6.06 -2.13
N GLY A 171 -4.59 5.20 -1.12
CA GLY A 171 -4.63 5.58 0.28
C GLY A 171 -3.77 4.69 1.15
N LEU A 172 -3.25 5.26 2.24
CA LEU A 172 -2.52 4.54 3.28
C LEU A 172 -2.71 5.23 4.61
N GLU A 173 -3.17 4.46 5.61
CA GLU A 173 -3.25 4.96 6.98
C GLU A 173 -2.75 3.94 8.01
N ILE A 174 -2.32 4.48 9.14
CA ILE A 174 -1.90 3.68 10.29
C ILE A 174 -3.11 3.50 11.20
N ILE A 175 -3.46 2.26 11.47
CA ILE A 175 -4.58 1.89 12.34
C ILE A 175 -4.08 1.18 13.61
N VAL A 176 -4.80 1.36 14.70
CA VAL A 176 -4.47 0.70 15.98
C VAL A 176 -4.92 -0.76 15.96
N SER A 177 -6.09 -1.00 15.39
CA SER A 177 -6.69 -2.32 15.21
C SER A 177 -7.47 -2.35 13.90
N GLU A 178 -7.62 -3.53 13.33
CA GLU A 178 -8.43 -3.76 12.13
C GLU A 178 -9.91 -3.89 12.51
N SER A 179 -10.47 -2.78 13.06
CA SER A 179 -11.90 -2.66 13.32
C SER A 179 -12.63 -2.10 12.11
N THR A 180 -13.94 -2.35 12.03
CA THR A 180 -14.76 -1.83 10.92
C THR A 180 -14.69 -0.32 10.82
N GLU A 181 -14.72 0.40 11.96
CA GLU A 181 -14.65 1.85 12.00
C GLU A 181 -13.31 2.38 11.48
N ALA A 182 -12.19 1.77 11.90
CA ALA A 182 -10.86 2.21 11.49
C ALA A 182 -10.62 1.97 9.99
N VAL A 183 -11.05 0.82 9.46
CA VAL A 183 -10.94 0.51 8.03
C VAL A 183 -11.90 1.36 7.21
N LEU A 184 -13.13 1.61 7.73
CA LEU A 184 -14.14 2.45 7.10
C LEU A 184 -13.62 3.87 6.83
N GLU A 185 -12.97 4.51 7.81
CA GLU A 185 -12.42 5.85 7.64
C GLU A 185 -11.42 5.92 6.48
N VAL A 186 -10.55 4.91 6.36
CA VAL A 186 -9.52 4.88 5.30
C VAL A 186 -10.15 4.64 3.93
N VAL A 187 -11.06 3.66 3.83
CA VAL A 187 -11.72 3.31 2.57
C VAL A 187 -12.64 4.42 2.11
N ARG A 188 -13.44 5.01 3.01
CA ARG A 188 -14.36 6.12 2.73
C ARG A 188 -13.63 7.30 2.11
N ALA A 189 -12.53 7.73 2.74
CA ALA A 189 -11.75 8.87 2.28
C ALA A 189 -11.26 8.73 0.83
N VAL A 190 -10.95 7.51 0.41
CA VAL A 190 -10.52 7.22 -0.97
C VAL A 190 -11.74 7.02 -1.89
N ALA A 191 -12.70 6.18 -1.48
CA ALA A 191 -13.87 5.81 -2.29
C ALA A 191 -14.67 7.02 -2.77
N GLU A 192 -14.90 8.00 -1.87
CA GLU A 192 -15.57 9.25 -2.19
C GLU A 192 -14.79 10.10 -3.21
N GLN A 193 -13.46 10.18 -3.06
CA GLN A 193 -12.60 10.98 -3.95
C GLN A 193 -12.53 10.43 -5.37
N VAL A 194 -12.53 9.10 -5.51
CA VAL A 194 -12.40 8.43 -6.81
C VAL A 194 -13.72 7.96 -7.38
N ALA A 195 -14.84 8.20 -6.69
CA ALA A 195 -16.19 7.72 -7.03
C ALA A 195 -16.20 6.20 -7.27
N ALA A 196 -15.69 5.44 -6.30
CA ALA A 196 -15.64 3.99 -6.37
C ALA A 196 -17.06 3.38 -6.34
N GLU A 197 -17.22 2.26 -7.02
CA GLU A 197 -18.46 1.47 -7.06
C GLU A 197 -18.28 0.09 -6.43
N VAL A 198 -17.05 -0.44 -6.47
CA VAL A 198 -16.72 -1.79 -6.01
C VAL A 198 -15.52 -1.75 -5.07
N LEU A 199 -15.65 -2.50 -3.98
CA LEU A 199 -14.57 -2.83 -3.07
C LEU A 199 -14.14 -4.29 -3.29
N VAL A 200 -12.85 -4.53 -3.54
CA VAL A 200 -12.23 -5.87 -3.57
C VAL A 200 -11.41 -6.05 -2.29
N SER A 201 -11.62 -7.13 -1.55
CA SER A 201 -10.88 -7.40 -0.32
C SER A 201 -10.71 -8.90 -0.04
N ASP A 202 -10.01 -9.22 1.04
CA ASP A 202 -9.99 -10.58 1.58
C ASP A 202 -11.34 -10.99 2.22
N ASP A 203 -11.37 -12.17 2.86
CA ASP A 203 -12.58 -12.77 3.45
C ASP A 203 -12.82 -12.34 4.92
N LEU A 204 -12.42 -11.14 5.34
CA LEU A 204 -12.69 -10.63 6.68
C LEU A 204 -14.06 -9.93 6.77
N ASP A 205 -14.76 -10.14 7.91
CA ASP A 205 -16.08 -9.54 8.15
C ASP A 205 -16.05 -8.01 8.19
N VAL A 206 -14.91 -7.43 8.55
CA VAL A 206 -14.66 -5.98 8.58
C VAL A 206 -15.00 -5.34 7.23
N TYR A 207 -14.51 -5.92 6.12
CA TYR A 207 -14.72 -5.37 4.78
C TYR A 207 -16.16 -5.50 4.29
N LYS A 208 -16.90 -6.54 4.80
CA LYS A 208 -18.34 -6.63 4.54
C LYS A 208 -19.05 -5.41 5.13
N GLY A 209 -18.79 -5.10 6.40
CA GLY A 209 -19.39 -3.94 7.06
C GLY A 209 -19.02 -2.62 6.38
N VAL A 210 -17.77 -2.48 5.93
CA VAL A 210 -17.31 -1.29 5.20
C VAL A 210 -18.03 -1.13 3.87
N ALA A 211 -18.16 -2.21 3.09
CA ALA A 211 -18.86 -2.16 1.80
C ALA A 211 -20.34 -1.84 1.94
N ASP A 212 -21.00 -2.44 2.96
CA ASP A 212 -22.42 -2.18 3.24
C ASP A 212 -22.66 -0.72 3.67
N GLU A 213 -21.81 -0.16 4.53
CA GLU A 213 -21.91 1.23 5.02
C GLU A 213 -21.64 2.26 3.90
N LEU A 214 -20.78 1.93 2.94
CA LEU A 214 -20.44 2.80 1.81
C LEU A 214 -21.30 2.54 0.57
N GLU A 215 -22.26 1.63 0.65
CA GLU A 215 -23.11 1.21 -0.47
C GLU A 215 -22.30 0.75 -1.70
N LEU A 216 -21.12 0.13 -1.47
CA LEU A 216 -20.29 -0.42 -2.52
C LEU A 216 -20.64 -1.88 -2.79
N GLU A 217 -20.63 -2.30 -4.06
CA GLU A 217 -20.58 -3.72 -4.37
C GLU A 217 -19.29 -4.30 -3.80
N HIS A 218 -19.36 -5.52 -3.26
CA HIS A 218 -18.20 -6.13 -2.60
C HIS A 218 -17.79 -7.42 -3.30
N GLN A 219 -16.57 -7.47 -3.82
CA GLN A 219 -15.91 -8.68 -4.29
C GLN A 219 -15.03 -9.25 -3.21
N VAL A 220 -15.37 -10.42 -2.70
CA VAL A 220 -14.50 -11.19 -1.80
C VAL A 220 -13.47 -11.99 -2.61
N CYS A 221 -12.21 -11.93 -2.22
CA CYS A 221 -11.13 -12.63 -2.91
C CYS A 221 -11.32 -14.14 -2.92
N ARG A 222 -11.54 -14.72 -4.11
CA ARG A 222 -11.76 -16.16 -4.30
C ARG A 222 -10.59 -17.01 -3.79
N SER A 223 -9.36 -16.50 -3.89
CA SER A 223 -8.16 -17.24 -3.44
C SER A 223 -8.13 -17.39 -1.92
N HIS A 224 -8.55 -16.35 -1.17
CA HIS A 224 -8.66 -16.40 0.28
C HIS A 224 -9.79 -17.34 0.72
N VAL A 225 -10.96 -17.23 0.12
CA VAL A 225 -12.09 -18.12 0.44
C VAL A 225 -11.72 -19.57 0.17
N LYS A 226 -11.13 -19.87 -1.00
CA LYS A 226 -10.65 -21.22 -1.33
C LYS A 226 -9.68 -21.74 -0.27
N ARG A 227 -8.66 -20.96 0.09
CA ARG A 227 -7.67 -21.36 1.11
C ARG A 227 -8.33 -21.62 2.45
N ASN A 228 -9.20 -20.71 2.90
CA ASN A 228 -9.92 -20.85 4.18
C ASN A 228 -10.78 -22.11 4.22
N VAL A 229 -11.45 -22.44 3.10
CA VAL A 229 -12.25 -23.67 2.98
C VAL A 229 -11.37 -24.92 2.98
N ASP A 230 -10.25 -24.91 2.23
CA ASP A 230 -9.31 -26.03 2.18
C ASP A 230 -8.68 -26.30 3.56
N ASP A 231 -8.22 -25.26 4.25
CA ASP A 231 -7.61 -25.35 5.58
C ASP A 231 -8.60 -25.88 6.62
N LEU A 232 -9.85 -25.36 6.61
CA LEU A 232 -10.87 -25.82 7.53
C LEU A 232 -11.30 -27.25 7.20
N ALA A 233 -11.47 -27.64 5.93
CA ALA A 233 -11.81 -28.99 5.53
C ALA A 233 -10.75 -30.00 5.98
N ASN A 234 -9.46 -29.64 5.83
CA ASN A 234 -8.36 -30.49 6.30
C ASN A 234 -8.37 -30.62 7.85
N ALA A 235 -8.58 -29.52 8.58
CA ALA A 235 -8.69 -29.56 10.04
C ALA A 235 -9.89 -30.41 10.52
N LEU A 236 -11.02 -30.34 9.81
CA LEU A 236 -12.19 -31.15 10.14
C LEU A 236 -11.98 -32.63 9.86
N ARG A 237 -11.28 -33.02 8.77
CA ARG A 237 -10.93 -34.42 8.49
C ARG A 237 -10.08 -35.01 9.62
N ILE A 238 -9.03 -34.30 10.03
CA ILE A 238 -8.16 -34.73 11.14
C ILE A 238 -8.96 -34.89 12.44
N GLN A 239 -9.87 -33.97 12.74
CA GLN A 239 -10.70 -34.03 13.95
C GLN A 239 -11.68 -35.20 13.90
N MET A 240 -12.22 -35.54 12.72
CA MET A 240 -13.09 -36.72 12.53
C MET A 240 -12.34 -38.05 12.73
N GLU A 241 -11.12 -38.14 12.18
CA GLU A 241 -10.27 -39.30 12.35
C GLU A 241 -9.95 -39.59 13.83
N ALA A 242 -9.95 -38.53 14.66
CA ALA A 242 -9.82 -38.67 16.13
C ALA A 242 -11.07 -39.20 16.86
N GLY A 243 -12.16 -39.54 16.12
CA GLY A 243 -13.33 -40.25 16.66
C GLY A 243 -14.36 -39.34 17.35
N GLU A 244 -14.57 -38.13 16.88
CA GLU A 244 -15.61 -37.24 17.44
C GLU A 244 -17.02 -37.83 17.24
N PRO A 245 -17.85 -37.96 18.29
CA PRO A 245 -19.17 -38.55 18.21
C PRO A 245 -20.12 -37.62 17.41
N MET A 246 -21.05 -38.27 16.69
CA MET A 246 -22.11 -37.56 15.96
C MET A 246 -23.13 -36.98 16.95
N PRO A 247 -23.57 -35.71 16.78
CA PRO A 247 -24.64 -35.14 17.59
C PRO A 247 -26.00 -35.84 17.36
N GLU A 248 -26.82 -35.93 18.41
CA GLU A 248 -28.20 -36.43 18.28
C GLU A 248 -29.03 -35.53 17.35
N GLY A 249 -29.88 -36.17 16.55
CA GLY A 249 -30.84 -35.46 15.64
C GLY A 249 -30.22 -34.93 14.34
N VAL A 250 -28.98 -35.26 14.03
CA VAL A 250 -28.36 -34.93 12.73
C VAL A 250 -28.54 -36.11 11.77
N ASP A 251 -29.25 -35.86 10.69
CA ASP A 251 -29.49 -36.86 9.60
C ASP A 251 -28.28 -36.89 8.65
N SER A 252 -27.13 -37.34 9.15
CA SER A 252 -25.88 -37.43 8.37
C SER A 252 -24.98 -38.51 8.96
N SER A 253 -24.06 -39.04 8.18
CA SER A 253 -23.04 -39.98 8.61
C SER A 253 -21.66 -39.37 8.50
N PRO A 254 -20.63 -39.93 9.15
CA PRO A 254 -19.24 -39.51 8.95
C PRO A 254 -18.79 -39.52 7.48
N GLY A 255 -19.25 -40.51 6.69
CA GLY A 255 -18.96 -40.58 5.26
C GLY A 255 -19.64 -39.46 4.48
N GLN A 256 -20.90 -39.12 4.84
CA GLN A 256 -21.63 -38.02 4.23
C GLN A 256 -20.96 -36.66 4.55
N LEU A 257 -20.53 -36.46 5.77
CA LEU A 257 -19.80 -35.23 6.15
C LEU A 257 -18.52 -35.06 5.31
N LEU A 258 -17.75 -36.13 5.11
CA LEU A 258 -16.55 -36.08 4.26
C LEU A 258 -16.88 -35.77 2.79
N ALA A 259 -18.00 -36.34 2.29
CA ALA A 259 -18.51 -36.03 0.93
C ALA A 259 -18.92 -34.54 0.83
N ASP A 260 -19.64 -34.04 1.82
CA ASP A 260 -20.08 -32.64 1.86
C ASP A 260 -18.91 -31.66 2.00
N LEU A 261 -17.85 -31.99 2.73
CA LEU A 261 -16.62 -31.21 2.75
C LEU A 261 -15.94 -31.15 1.36
N ALA A 262 -15.84 -32.30 0.68
CA ALA A 262 -15.29 -32.36 -0.67
C ALA A 262 -16.15 -31.56 -1.66
N TRP A 263 -17.47 -31.64 -1.50
CA TRP A 263 -18.43 -30.86 -2.27
C TRP A 263 -18.26 -29.36 -2.07
N LEU A 264 -18.12 -28.86 -0.84
CA LEU A 264 -17.87 -27.44 -0.55
C LEU A 264 -16.55 -26.97 -1.17
N GLN A 265 -15.49 -27.78 -1.12
CA GLN A 265 -14.24 -27.47 -1.77
C GLN A 265 -14.39 -27.35 -3.30
N TRP A 266 -15.17 -28.23 -3.91
CA TRP A 266 -15.50 -28.13 -5.34
C TRP A 266 -16.34 -26.90 -5.64
N LEU A 267 -17.39 -26.65 -4.84
CA LEU A 267 -18.32 -25.54 -5.03
C LEU A 267 -17.60 -24.18 -5.06
N VAL A 268 -16.69 -23.95 -4.12
CA VAL A 268 -15.90 -22.71 -4.07
C VAL A 268 -14.95 -22.58 -5.27
N ARG A 269 -14.47 -23.69 -5.84
CA ARG A 269 -13.62 -23.67 -7.04
C ARG A 269 -14.42 -23.47 -8.32
N ALA A 270 -15.50 -24.21 -8.46
CA ALA A 270 -16.35 -24.23 -9.66
C ALA A 270 -17.27 -22.99 -9.74
N ARG A 271 -17.76 -22.54 -8.60
CA ARG A 271 -18.69 -21.41 -8.44
C ARG A 271 -19.85 -21.46 -9.46
N PRO A 272 -20.65 -22.56 -9.47
CA PRO A 272 -21.73 -22.72 -10.41
C PRO A 272 -22.85 -21.69 -10.17
N ALA A 273 -23.65 -21.41 -11.20
CA ALA A 273 -24.69 -20.38 -11.13
C ALA A 273 -25.76 -20.70 -10.07
N ASP A 274 -26.04 -21.96 -9.82
CA ASP A 274 -26.97 -22.49 -8.81
C ASP A 274 -26.31 -22.75 -7.45
N GLY A 275 -25.08 -22.26 -7.24
CA GLY A 275 -24.30 -22.54 -6.03
C GLY A 275 -24.94 -22.01 -4.74
N GLU A 276 -25.73 -20.93 -4.81
CA GLU A 276 -26.51 -20.40 -3.68
C GLU A 276 -27.57 -21.42 -3.23
N GLU A 277 -28.31 -22.03 -4.19
CA GLU A 277 -29.31 -23.05 -3.92
C GLU A 277 -28.69 -24.35 -3.36
N GLN A 278 -27.51 -24.72 -3.90
CA GLN A 278 -26.78 -25.88 -3.41
C GLN A 278 -26.29 -25.70 -1.95
N LEU A 279 -25.87 -24.49 -1.59
CA LEU A 279 -25.49 -24.14 -0.20
C LEU A 279 -26.69 -24.15 0.73
N GLU A 280 -27.87 -23.71 0.28
CA GLU A 280 -29.11 -23.79 1.04
C GLU A 280 -29.53 -25.25 1.31
N GLN A 281 -29.45 -26.10 0.30
CA GLN A 281 -29.73 -27.55 0.46
C GLN A 281 -28.74 -28.20 1.45
N LEU A 282 -27.46 -27.84 1.41
CA LEU A 282 -26.47 -28.26 2.38
C LEU A 282 -26.77 -27.74 3.79
N TYR A 283 -27.18 -26.49 3.90
CA TYR A 283 -27.54 -25.88 5.18
C TYR A 283 -28.73 -26.63 5.82
N ASP A 284 -29.73 -26.98 5.04
CA ASP A 284 -30.89 -27.72 5.53
C ASP A 284 -30.53 -29.07 6.18
N ARG A 285 -29.50 -29.73 5.66
CA ARG A 285 -28.98 -30.99 6.28
C ARG A 285 -28.34 -30.76 7.64
N TYR A 286 -27.68 -29.61 7.85
CA TYR A 286 -26.92 -29.31 9.07
C TYR A 286 -27.57 -28.29 10.02
N LYS A 287 -28.73 -27.71 9.66
CA LYS A 287 -29.39 -26.67 10.48
C LYS A 287 -29.76 -27.11 11.89
N ALA A 288 -30.03 -28.42 12.10
CA ALA A 288 -30.38 -28.99 13.39
C ALA A 288 -29.13 -29.16 14.33
N VAL A 289 -27.89 -29.04 13.82
CA VAL A 289 -26.71 -29.16 14.63
C VAL A 289 -26.69 -28.06 15.69
N PRO A 290 -26.69 -28.39 17.00
CA PRO A 290 -26.77 -27.37 18.03
C PRO A 290 -25.45 -26.58 18.16
N PRO A 291 -25.50 -25.31 18.60
CA PRO A 291 -24.31 -24.57 18.98
C PRO A 291 -23.65 -25.21 20.21
N PRO A 292 -22.33 -25.11 20.37
CA PRO A 292 -21.65 -25.60 21.56
C PRO A 292 -22.13 -24.84 22.82
N LYS A 293 -22.21 -25.54 23.96
CA LYS A 293 -22.47 -24.88 25.24
C LYS A 293 -21.27 -24.00 25.63
N ALA A 294 -21.51 -22.98 26.43
CA ALA A 294 -20.44 -22.07 26.90
C ALA A 294 -19.26 -22.87 27.49
N GLY A 295 -18.06 -22.56 27.01
CA GLY A 295 -16.82 -23.25 27.44
C GLY A 295 -16.53 -24.60 26.76
N GLN A 296 -17.41 -25.08 25.87
CA GLN A 296 -17.18 -26.31 25.12
C GLN A 296 -16.50 -26.02 23.78
N ARG A 297 -15.69 -26.98 23.31
CA ARG A 297 -15.09 -26.92 21.98
C ARG A 297 -16.18 -27.10 20.90
N HIS A 298 -16.00 -26.36 19.79
CA HIS A 298 -16.87 -26.51 18.62
C HIS A 298 -16.72 -27.91 18.02
N THR A 299 -17.83 -28.61 17.84
CA THR A 299 -17.86 -29.90 17.17
C THR A 299 -17.55 -29.75 15.67
N VAL A 300 -17.10 -30.84 15.01
CA VAL A 300 -16.88 -30.88 13.56
C VAL A 300 -18.16 -30.47 12.82
N TRP A 301 -19.30 -31.01 13.26
CA TRP A 301 -20.62 -30.76 12.70
C TRP A 301 -21.02 -29.29 12.79
N TYR A 302 -20.80 -28.66 13.93
CA TYR A 302 -21.09 -27.26 14.10
C TYR A 302 -20.16 -26.36 13.28
N ARG A 303 -18.88 -26.70 13.19
CA ARG A 303 -17.90 -25.97 12.36
C ARG A 303 -18.24 -26.07 10.88
N LEU A 304 -18.72 -27.25 10.41
CA LEU A 304 -19.20 -27.42 9.05
C LEU A 304 -20.44 -26.57 8.78
N ARG A 305 -21.43 -26.61 9.69
CA ARG A 305 -22.62 -25.74 9.58
C ARG A 305 -22.23 -24.28 9.47
N MET A 306 -21.30 -23.80 10.30
CA MET A 306 -20.83 -22.42 10.26
C MET A 306 -20.13 -22.08 8.93
N LEU A 307 -19.35 -23.02 8.39
CA LEU A 307 -18.72 -22.85 7.07
C LEU A 307 -19.78 -22.69 5.96
N ILE A 308 -20.79 -23.56 5.95
CA ILE A 308 -21.90 -23.51 4.97
C ILE A 308 -22.62 -22.17 5.06
N THR A 309 -23.01 -21.77 6.29
CA THR A 309 -23.69 -20.49 6.53
C THR A 309 -22.86 -19.30 6.01
N ARG A 310 -21.55 -19.29 6.36
CA ARG A 310 -20.65 -18.25 5.93
C ARG A 310 -20.49 -18.17 4.42
N LEU A 311 -20.39 -19.30 3.72
CA LEU A 311 -20.30 -19.36 2.27
C LEU A 311 -21.61 -18.91 1.62
N TRP A 312 -22.75 -19.31 2.16
CA TRP A 312 -24.06 -18.90 1.66
C TRP A 312 -24.27 -17.40 1.75
N GLU A 313 -24.04 -16.80 2.92
CA GLU A 313 -24.14 -15.35 3.13
C GLU A 313 -23.22 -14.54 2.20
N ARG A 314 -22.10 -15.13 1.77
CA ARG A 314 -21.09 -14.48 0.95
C ARG A 314 -21.11 -14.87 -0.51
N TRP A 315 -21.99 -15.80 -0.90
CA TRP A 315 -21.99 -16.37 -2.26
C TRP A 315 -22.06 -15.30 -3.35
N ARG A 316 -22.93 -14.33 -3.20
CA ARG A 316 -23.06 -13.22 -4.15
C ARG A 316 -21.84 -12.33 -4.23
N ARG A 317 -21.13 -12.16 -3.11
CA ARG A 317 -19.88 -11.40 -3.05
C ARG A 317 -18.70 -12.19 -3.63
N LEU A 318 -18.68 -13.50 -3.45
CA LEU A 318 -17.68 -14.41 -4.00
C LEU A 318 -17.80 -14.56 -5.53
N THR A 319 -18.99 -14.36 -6.07
CA THR A 319 -19.32 -14.55 -7.50
C THR A 319 -19.57 -13.23 -8.23
N LEU A 320 -19.22 -12.09 -7.66
CA LEU A 320 -19.44 -10.78 -8.29
C LEU A 320 -18.66 -10.66 -9.61
N ASP A 321 -17.43 -11.18 -9.66
CA ASP A 321 -16.59 -11.22 -10.88
C ASP A 321 -17.25 -11.96 -12.06
N GLN A 322 -18.17 -12.90 -11.80
CA GLN A 322 -18.92 -13.57 -12.85
C GLN A 322 -20.03 -12.69 -13.45
N ARG A 323 -20.48 -11.68 -12.72
CA ARG A 323 -21.52 -10.73 -13.14
C ARG A 323 -20.93 -9.42 -13.66
N ARG A 324 -19.68 -9.13 -13.30
CA ARG A 324 -18.94 -7.92 -13.69
C ARG A 324 -17.65 -8.31 -14.40
N GLY A 325 -17.57 -7.98 -15.69
CA GLY A 325 -16.41 -8.32 -16.53
C GLY A 325 -15.15 -7.48 -16.27
N ASP A 326 -15.24 -6.50 -15.39
CA ASP A 326 -14.12 -5.63 -14.96
C ASP A 326 -13.38 -6.14 -13.72
N LEU A 327 -13.77 -7.29 -13.17
CA LEU A 327 -13.18 -7.91 -11.99
C LEU A 327 -12.50 -9.25 -12.34
N ASP A 328 -11.35 -9.53 -11.72
CA ASP A 328 -10.68 -10.83 -11.79
C ASP A 328 -11.03 -11.76 -10.61
N GLY A 329 -11.81 -11.27 -9.65
CA GLY A 329 -12.24 -12.01 -8.46
C GLY A 329 -11.14 -12.23 -7.42
N THR A 330 -10.02 -11.52 -7.51
CA THR A 330 -8.90 -11.66 -6.57
C THR A 330 -8.49 -10.31 -5.97
N ASN A 331 -7.85 -10.31 -4.79
CA ASN A 331 -7.27 -9.12 -4.15
C ASN A 331 -5.77 -8.99 -4.45
N ASN A 332 -5.33 -9.50 -5.59
CA ASN A 332 -3.91 -9.56 -5.96
C ASN A 332 -3.23 -8.18 -6.03
N SER A 333 -3.97 -7.15 -6.40
CA SER A 333 -3.45 -5.78 -6.53
C SER A 333 -3.02 -5.22 -5.17
N SER A 334 -3.86 -5.35 -4.15
CA SER A 334 -3.54 -4.95 -2.77
C SER A 334 -2.44 -5.83 -2.16
N GLU A 335 -2.54 -7.16 -2.31
CA GLU A 335 -1.53 -8.09 -1.81
C GLU A 335 -0.14 -7.82 -2.40
N ARG A 336 -0.05 -7.54 -3.71
CA ARG A 336 1.21 -7.17 -4.38
C ARG A 336 1.74 -5.83 -3.88
N CYS A 337 0.88 -4.85 -3.68
CA CYS A 337 1.27 -3.56 -3.14
C CYS A 337 1.90 -3.72 -1.74
N ILE A 338 1.25 -4.45 -0.84
CA ILE A 338 1.80 -4.77 0.49
C ILE A 338 3.07 -5.61 0.39
N GLY A 339 3.05 -6.68 -0.42
CA GLY A 339 4.15 -7.62 -0.56
C GLY A 339 5.43 -6.95 -1.05
N TRP A 340 5.33 -6.23 -2.15
CA TRP A 340 6.50 -5.65 -2.83
C TRP A 340 6.99 -4.35 -2.21
N TRP A 341 6.07 -3.47 -1.78
CA TRP A 341 6.46 -2.12 -1.38
C TRP A 341 6.64 -1.96 0.12
N LEU A 342 5.93 -2.77 0.93
CA LEU A 342 6.06 -2.74 2.37
C LEU A 342 6.87 -3.92 2.91
N LYS A 343 6.42 -5.15 2.67
CA LYS A 343 7.01 -6.34 3.32
C LYS A 343 8.43 -6.65 2.85
N GLU A 344 8.75 -6.52 1.55
CA GLU A 344 10.12 -6.73 1.08
C GLU A 344 11.08 -5.73 1.69
N HIS A 345 10.72 -4.44 1.69
CA HIS A 345 11.55 -3.42 2.31
C HIS A 345 11.65 -3.62 3.84
N TYR A 346 10.53 -3.97 4.49
CA TYR A 346 10.48 -4.22 5.93
C TYR A 346 11.35 -5.40 6.38
N ARG A 347 11.52 -6.44 5.58
CA ARG A 347 12.36 -7.62 5.91
C ARG A 347 13.81 -7.27 6.16
N VAL A 348 14.36 -6.26 5.49
CA VAL A 348 15.76 -5.82 5.65
C VAL A 348 15.93 -4.79 6.77
N MET A 349 14.83 -4.36 7.39
CA MET A 349 14.80 -3.38 8.48
C MET A 349 14.57 -4.04 9.82
N ARG A 350 15.04 -3.39 10.91
CA ARG A 350 14.75 -3.80 12.29
C ARG A 350 13.44 -3.22 12.85
N GLY A 351 12.55 -2.74 11.97
CA GLY A 351 11.32 -2.02 12.31
C GLY A 351 11.47 -0.51 12.27
N TYR A 352 10.35 0.16 12.40
CA TYR A 352 10.29 1.62 12.36
C TYR A 352 10.41 2.24 13.76
N LYS A 353 10.97 3.45 13.85
CA LYS A 353 11.03 4.22 15.10
C LYS A 353 9.85 5.20 15.23
N ARG A 354 9.19 5.53 14.12
CA ARG A 354 8.07 6.49 14.05
C ARG A 354 7.05 6.03 13.03
N THR A 355 5.77 6.19 13.34
CA THR A 355 4.66 5.86 12.43
C THR A 355 4.71 6.69 11.15
N GLU A 356 5.08 7.97 11.24
CA GLU A 356 5.22 8.84 10.07
C GLU A 356 6.27 8.32 9.07
N SER A 357 7.33 7.67 9.55
CA SER A 357 8.32 7.04 8.67
C SER A 357 7.75 5.88 7.86
N ILE A 358 6.73 5.16 8.38
CA ILE A 358 6.02 4.12 7.62
C ILE A 358 5.31 4.78 6.44
N ARG A 359 4.49 5.80 6.72
CA ARG A 359 3.75 6.51 5.68
C ARG A 359 4.67 7.03 4.58
N ASN A 360 5.76 7.70 4.97
CA ASN A 360 6.70 8.28 4.03
C ASN A 360 7.43 7.21 3.20
N VAL A 361 7.98 6.20 3.84
CA VAL A 361 8.77 5.16 3.16
C VAL A 361 7.88 4.30 2.27
N PHE A 362 6.72 3.86 2.76
CA PHE A 362 5.84 3.02 1.96
C PHE A 362 5.30 3.79 0.75
N THR A 363 4.78 5.00 0.93
CA THR A 363 4.31 5.80 -0.22
C THR A 363 5.43 6.06 -1.21
N LEU A 364 6.65 6.33 -0.73
CA LEU A 364 7.82 6.51 -1.59
C LEU A 364 8.15 5.24 -2.39
N THR A 365 8.19 4.08 -1.75
CA THR A 365 8.49 2.81 -2.43
C THR A 365 7.41 2.45 -3.44
N ALA A 366 6.14 2.65 -3.10
CA ALA A 366 5.01 2.46 -4.01
C ALA A 366 5.08 3.45 -5.19
N HIS A 367 5.37 4.72 -4.93
CA HIS A 367 5.50 5.76 -5.96
C HIS A 367 6.62 5.45 -6.97
N LEU A 368 7.78 4.98 -6.49
CA LEU A 368 8.91 4.64 -7.35
C LEU A 368 8.71 3.32 -8.12
N GLY A 369 7.85 2.44 -7.63
CA GLY A 369 7.62 1.11 -8.20
C GLY A 369 6.37 0.95 -9.05
N ALA A 370 5.35 1.76 -8.85
CA ALA A 370 4.03 1.59 -9.48
C ALA A 370 3.98 2.01 -10.95
N ARG A 371 4.98 2.68 -11.48
CA ARG A 371 4.93 3.22 -12.85
C ARG A 371 5.53 2.24 -13.86
N SER A 372 4.78 1.97 -14.92
CA SER A 372 5.29 1.36 -16.15
C SER A 372 6.23 2.36 -16.84
N GLY A 373 7.52 2.34 -16.50
CA GLY A 373 8.50 3.27 -17.03
C GLY A 373 9.50 3.76 -16.00
N HIS A 374 10.35 4.70 -16.39
CA HIS A 374 11.31 5.31 -15.48
C HIS A 374 10.68 6.48 -14.72
N CYS A 375 10.65 6.39 -13.41
CA CYS A 375 10.27 7.51 -12.54
C CYS A 375 11.45 8.50 -12.48
N ASP A 376 11.21 9.75 -12.87
CA ASP A 376 12.20 10.83 -12.68
C ASP A 376 12.15 11.30 -11.21
N MET A 377 13.18 10.94 -10.45
CA MET A 377 13.29 11.36 -9.06
C MET A 377 13.49 12.88 -8.89
N GLY A 378 13.84 13.61 -9.96
CA GLY A 378 13.90 15.07 -9.92
C GLY A 378 12.58 15.71 -9.49
N THR A 379 11.46 15.08 -9.83
CA THR A 379 10.12 15.55 -9.43
C THR A 379 9.86 15.54 -7.92
N LEU A 380 10.65 14.81 -7.15
CA LEU A 380 10.55 14.76 -5.67
C LEU A 380 11.30 15.92 -4.98
N TYR A 381 12.06 16.73 -5.73
CA TYR A 381 12.92 17.79 -5.19
C TYR A 381 12.58 19.20 -5.72
N VAL A 382 11.42 19.33 -6.39
CA VAL A 382 10.92 20.60 -6.95
C VAL A 382 10.11 21.38 -5.92
#